data_9b684cdb9fd08152f6293697829013c5
#
_entry.id   9b684cdb9fd08152f6293697829013c5
#
_cell.length_a   1.000
_cell.length_b   1.000
_cell.length_c   1.000
_cell.angle_alpha   90.00
_cell.angle_beta   90.00
_cell.angle_gamma   90.00
#
_symmetry.space_group_name_H-M   'P 1'
#
loop_
_entity.id
_entity.type
_entity.pdbx_description
1 polymer ?
#
loop_
_entity_poly.entity_id
_entity_poly.type
_entity_poly.pdbx_seq_one_letter_code
_entity_poly.pdbx_strand_id
1 'polypeptide(L)'
;SARQVYANDCAVVTARGSNVICYDASDVANQIIIKNMSITQGMELVQSVFDFYQDWIDEIKQQLKDFNYQKVIDLSWNVFHNPILLFNGNHRILAMSRHYTDEEMGIEWSYLKEFGYPSMEHFQVMRSNNMLRDVEYAQLFAFTKNDSSNAMSSPIRFRDKICGRLIVLEKDRKFNQGDV
;
A
#
# COMPACT_ATOMS: atom_id res chain seq x y z
N SER A 1 7.52 -14.94 35.55
CA SER A 1 6.20 -14.76 34.91
C SER A 1 6.38 -13.73 33.77
N ALA A 2 6.03 -14.12 32.57
CA ALA A 2 6.04 -13.20 31.43
C ALA A 2 5.05 -12.04 31.70
N ARG A 3 5.54 -10.82 31.68
CA ARG A 3 4.71 -9.65 31.86
C ARG A 3 3.99 -9.39 30.52
N GLN A 4 2.70 -9.59 30.49
CA GLN A 4 1.86 -9.41 29.33
C GLN A 4 1.20 -8.03 29.42
N VAL A 5 1.33 -7.22 28.38
CA VAL A 5 0.77 -5.86 28.33
C VAL A 5 0.09 -5.68 26.98
N TYR A 6 -1.10 -5.13 26.99
CA TYR A 6 -1.85 -4.83 25.76
C TYR A 6 -1.51 -3.42 25.28
N ALA A 7 -1.07 -3.30 24.04
CA ALA A 7 -0.79 -2.01 23.39
C ALA A 7 -2.08 -1.34 22.87
N ASN A 8 -3.03 -2.16 22.41
CA ASN A 8 -4.42 -1.80 22.13
C ASN A 8 -5.27 -3.08 22.17
N ASP A 9 -6.53 -3.04 21.81
CA ASP A 9 -7.45 -4.19 21.88
C ASP A 9 -7.04 -5.38 20.98
N CYS A 10 -6.12 -5.15 20.01
CA CYS A 10 -5.73 -6.14 19.02
C CYS A 10 -4.31 -6.70 19.19
N ALA A 11 -3.40 -6.02 19.90
CA ALA A 11 -2.00 -6.41 19.98
C ALA A 11 -1.56 -6.69 21.41
N VAL A 12 -0.84 -7.80 21.60
CA VAL A 12 -0.24 -8.21 22.88
C VAL A 12 1.27 -8.06 22.79
N VAL A 13 1.85 -7.33 23.74
CA VAL A 13 3.29 -7.19 23.90
C VAL A 13 3.76 -7.92 25.14
N THR A 14 4.71 -8.83 25.00
CA THR A 14 5.27 -9.62 26.11
C THR A 14 6.79 -9.67 26.03
N ALA A 15 7.45 -9.89 27.17
CA ALA A 15 8.88 -10.09 27.23
C ALA A 15 9.24 -11.56 27.43
N ARG A 16 10.23 -12.05 26.66
CA ARG A 16 10.83 -13.37 26.82
C ARG A 16 12.36 -13.27 26.78
N GLY A 17 12.98 -13.32 27.96
CA GLY A 17 14.41 -13.04 28.07
C GLY A 17 14.72 -11.58 27.75
N SER A 18 15.69 -11.36 26.86
CA SER A 18 16.06 -10.04 26.33
C SER A 18 15.26 -9.61 25.09
N ASN A 19 14.22 -10.37 24.72
CA ASN A 19 13.44 -10.10 23.52
C ASN A 19 12.02 -9.65 23.91
N VAL A 20 11.45 -8.78 23.09
CA VAL A 20 10.04 -8.42 23.11
C VAL A 20 9.34 -9.17 21.99
N ILE A 21 8.20 -9.75 22.28
CA ILE A 21 7.35 -10.44 21.31
C ILE A 21 6.03 -9.69 21.23
N CYS A 22 5.69 -9.26 20.02
CA CYS A 22 4.39 -8.66 19.71
C CYS A 22 3.61 -9.64 18.83
N TYR A 23 2.34 -9.88 19.15
CA TYR A 23 1.47 -10.77 18.39
C TYR A 23 0.02 -10.29 18.44
N ASP A 24 -0.77 -10.70 17.47
CA ASP A 24 -2.21 -10.49 17.45
C ASP A 24 -2.87 -11.36 18.53
N ALA A 25 -3.74 -10.77 19.32
CA ALA A 25 -4.46 -11.48 20.38
C ALA A 25 -5.39 -12.58 19.83
N SER A 26 -5.86 -12.45 18.61
CA SER A 26 -6.72 -13.40 17.90
C SER A 26 -5.93 -14.49 17.15
N ASP A 27 -4.67 -14.21 16.77
CA ASP A 27 -3.80 -15.13 16.01
C ASP A 27 -2.36 -15.12 16.54
N VAL A 28 -2.09 -15.96 17.51
CA VAL A 28 -0.78 -16.11 18.16
C VAL A 28 0.31 -16.63 17.20
N ALA A 29 -0.06 -17.18 16.04
CA ALA A 29 0.91 -17.66 15.05
C ALA A 29 1.66 -16.51 14.37
N ASN A 30 1.04 -15.35 14.24
CA ASN A 30 1.65 -14.16 13.67
C ASN A 30 2.40 -13.37 14.75
N GLN A 31 3.73 -13.48 14.78
CA GLN A 31 4.58 -12.89 15.81
C GLN A 31 5.69 -12.04 15.20
N ILE A 32 5.94 -10.89 15.83
CA ILE A 32 7.12 -10.06 15.59
C ILE A 32 8.01 -10.19 16.81
N ILE A 33 9.27 -10.62 16.62
CA ILE A 33 10.25 -10.75 17.68
C ILE A 33 11.28 -9.62 17.55
N ILE A 34 11.32 -8.75 18.55
CA ILE A 34 12.26 -7.62 18.60
C ILE A 34 13.35 -7.99 19.62
N LYS A 35 14.60 -8.10 19.13
CA LYS A 35 15.74 -8.51 19.93
C LYS A 35 16.33 -7.34 20.71
N ASN A 36 16.87 -7.65 21.90
CA ASN A 36 17.63 -6.69 22.73
C ASN A 36 16.87 -5.41 23.07
N MET A 37 15.59 -5.54 23.41
CA MET A 37 14.71 -4.43 23.72
C MET A 37 13.97 -4.68 25.03
N SER A 38 13.79 -3.65 25.87
CA SER A 38 12.93 -3.73 27.03
C SER A 38 11.45 -3.75 26.64
N ILE A 39 10.58 -4.27 27.51
CA ILE A 39 9.14 -4.30 27.24
C ILE A 39 8.56 -2.89 27.05
N THR A 40 9.04 -1.91 27.82
CA THR A 40 8.61 -0.50 27.69
C THR A 40 8.95 0.05 26.31
N GLN A 41 10.19 -0.10 25.88
CA GLN A 41 10.60 0.33 24.54
C GLN A 41 9.84 -0.41 23.43
N GLY A 42 9.57 -1.70 23.61
CA GLY A 42 8.77 -2.49 22.67
C GLY A 42 7.33 -1.99 22.57
N MET A 43 6.73 -1.61 23.70
CA MET A 43 5.39 -1.01 23.72
C MET A 43 5.38 0.37 23.02
N GLU A 44 6.34 1.22 23.34
CA GLU A 44 6.46 2.55 22.69
C GLU A 44 6.62 2.41 21.18
N LEU A 45 7.44 1.45 20.72
CA LEU A 45 7.61 1.17 19.29
C LEU A 45 6.31 0.70 18.64
N VAL A 46 5.62 -0.27 19.25
CA VAL A 46 4.35 -0.77 18.73
C VAL A 46 3.31 0.35 18.68
N GLN A 47 3.20 1.15 19.75
CA GLN A 47 2.27 2.27 19.79
C GLN A 47 2.59 3.29 18.70
N SER A 48 3.87 3.64 18.50
CA SER A 48 4.28 4.60 17.47
C SER A 48 3.92 4.14 16.05
N VAL A 49 3.95 2.82 15.78
CA VAL A 49 3.52 2.26 14.50
C VAL A 49 2.00 2.43 14.32
N PHE A 50 1.21 2.12 15.35
CA PHE A 50 -0.25 2.33 15.28
C PHE A 50 -0.61 3.80 15.09
N ASP A 51 0.02 4.70 15.85
CA ASP A 51 -0.20 6.14 15.76
C ASP A 51 0.15 6.64 14.35
N PHE A 52 1.29 6.21 13.77
CA PHE A 52 1.67 6.55 12.40
C PHE A 52 0.62 6.17 11.37
N TYR A 53 0.11 4.94 11.42
CA TYR A 53 -0.91 4.50 10.47
C TYR A 53 -2.27 5.17 10.72
N GLN A 54 -2.61 5.44 11.98
CA GLN A 54 -3.85 6.13 12.31
C GLN A 54 -3.81 7.58 11.80
N ASP A 55 -2.73 8.30 12.03
CA ASP A 55 -2.52 9.66 11.54
C ASP A 55 -2.59 9.70 10.01
N TRP A 56 -1.91 8.76 9.34
CA TRP A 56 -1.96 8.63 7.90
C TRP A 56 -3.38 8.41 7.37
N ILE A 57 -4.16 7.49 7.99
CA ILE A 57 -5.56 7.22 7.61
C ILE A 57 -6.42 8.48 7.81
N ASP A 58 -6.23 9.20 8.89
CA ASP A 58 -7.05 10.37 9.21
C ASP A 58 -6.71 11.56 8.28
N GLU A 59 -5.44 11.75 7.92
CA GLU A 59 -5.05 12.70 6.88
C GLU A 59 -5.66 12.33 5.52
N ILE A 60 -5.61 11.07 5.11
CA ILE A 60 -6.24 10.60 3.87
C ILE A 60 -7.74 10.86 3.87
N LYS A 61 -8.46 10.54 4.96
CA LYS A 61 -9.89 10.80 5.10
C LYS A 61 -10.20 12.29 4.93
N GLN A 62 -9.35 13.17 5.49
CA GLN A 62 -9.52 14.61 5.34
C GLN A 62 -9.37 15.06 3.88
N GLN A 63 -8.32 14.60 3.19
CA GLN A 63 -8.09 14.95 1.77
C GLN A 63 -9.20 14.40 0.84
N LEU A 64 -9.75 13.23 1.16
CA LEU A 64 -10.85 12.65 0.39
C LEU A 64 -12.15 13.47 0.50
N LYS A 65 -12.43 14.13 1.62
CA LYS A 65 -13.57 15.05 1.77
C LYS A 65 -13.50 16.21 0.77
N ASP A 66 -12.28 16.68 0.49
CA ASP A 66 -12.02 17.79 -0.42
C ASP A 66 -11.76 17.33 -1.87
N PHE A 67 -11.92 16.03 -2.16
CA PHE A 67 -11.60 15.40 -3.45
C PHE A 67 -10.16 15.63 -3.92
N ASN A 68 -9.23 15.84 -2.99
CA ASN A 68 -7.82 16.10 -3.27
C ASN A 68 -7.04 14.79 -3.46
N TYR A 69 -7.33 14.09 -4.56
CA TYR A 69 -6.72 12.79 -4.86
C TYR A 69 -5.20 12.85 -4.99
N GLN A 70 -4.67 13.97 -5.50
CA GLN A 70 -3.22 14.11 -5.63
C GLN A 70 -2.55 14.12 -4.24
N LYS A 71 -3.12 14.84 -3.27
CA LYS A 71 -2.59 14.85 -1.92
C LYS A 71 -2.68 13.48 -1.24
N VAL A 72 -3.74 12.71 -1.53
CA VAL A 72 -3.87 11.31 -1.06
C VAL A 72 -2.70 10.47 -1.58
N ILE A 73 -2.36 10.58 -2.86
CA ILE A 73 -1.22 9.86 -3.45
C ILE A 73 0.11 10.30 -2.85
N ASP A 74 0.31 11.62 -2.67
CA ASP A 74 1.54 12.18 -2.10
C ASP A 74 1.75 11.68 -0.64
N LEU A 75 0.69 11.64 0.17
CA LEU A 75 0.72 11.08 1.54
C LEU A 75 0.98 9.57 1.56
N SER A 76 0.40 8.85 0.61
CA SER A 76 0.53 7.39 0.52
C SER A 76 1.93 6.94 0.12
N TRP A 77 2.73 7.80 -0.49
CA TRP A 77 4.14 7.50 -0.77
C TRP A 77 4.94 7.18 0.49
N ASN A 78 4.66 7.84 1.62
CA ASN A 78 5.31 7.59 2.91
C ASN A 78 5.10 6.16 3.45
N VAL A 79 4.06 5.47 2.97
CA VAL A 79 3.74 4.09 3.35
C VAL A 79 4.26 3.09 2.32
N PHE A 80 4.01 3.35 1.05
CA PHE A 80 4.33 2.39 0.00
C PHE A 80 5.77 2.51 -0.51
N HIS A 81 6.38 3.70 -0.49
CA HIS A 81 7.72 3.99 -1.06
C HIS A 81 7.88 3.44 -2.49
N ASN A 82 6.82 3.53 -3.26
CA ASN A 82 6.71 3.03 -4.63
C ASN A 82 5.81 3.95 -5.45
N PRO A 83 5.91 3.97 -6.79
CA PRO A 83 5.02 4.73 -7.65
C PRO A 83 3.57 4.28 -7.51
N ILE A 84 2.66 5.24 -7.33
CA ILE A 84 1.23 5.00 -7.12
C ILE A 84 0.45 5.69 -8.23
N LEU A 85 -0.55 4.99 -8.77
CA LEU A 85 -1.47 5.48 -9.80
C LEU A 85 -2.91 5.29 -9.29
N LEU A 86 -3.72 6.32 -9.42
CA LEU A 86 -5.15 6.27 -9.12
C LEU A 86 -5.96 6.52 -10.37
N PHE A 87 -6.77 5.55 -10.75
CA PHE A 87 -7.68 5.61 -11.91
C PHE A 87 -9.14 5.67 -11.47
N ASN A 88 -9.97 6.35 -12.26
CA ASN A 88 -11.42 6.22 -12.14
C ASN A 88 -11.94 4.95 -12.85
N GLY A 89 -13.24 4.69 -12.77
CA GLY A 89 -13.89 3.53 -13.39
C GLY A 89 -13.79 3.46 -14.92
N ASN A 90 -13.46 4.56 -15.56
CA ASN A 90 -13.25 4.66 -17.02
C ASN A 90 -11.76 4.66 -17.40
N HIS A 91 -10.89 4.22 -16.50
CA HIS A 91 -9.42 4.15 -16.67
C HIS A 91 -8.74 5.51 -16.93
N ARG A 92 -9.37 6.62 -16.59
CA ARG A 92 -8.73 7.93 -16.59
C ARG A 92 -7.93 8.10 -15.32
N ILE A 93 -6.69 8.58 -15.45
CA ILE A 93 -5.86 8.91 -14.29
C ILE A 93 -6.47 10.08 -13.50
N LEU A 94 -6.60 9.92 -12.19
CA LEU A 94 -7.06 10.96 -11.28
C LEU A 94 -5.88 11.60 -10.54
N ALA A 95 -4.88 10.81 -10.19
CA ALA A 95 -3.66 11.24 -9.53
C ALA A 95 -2.55 10.21 -9.73
N MET A 96 -1.30 10.65 -9.67
CA MET A 96 -0.12 9.78 -9.74
C MET A 96 1.04 10.37 -8.93
N SER A 97 1.96 9.50 -8.50
CA SER A 97 3.14 9.91 -7.73
C SER A 97 3.97 10.95 -8.46
N ARG A 98 4.40 11.99 -7.74
CA ARG A 98 5.23 13.08 -8.27
C ARG A 98 6.72 12.93 -7.96
N HIS A 99 7.07 11.89 -7.20
CA HIS A 99 8.44 11.61 -6.76
C HIS A 99 9.32 11.02 -7.88
N TYR A 100 8.74 10.73 -9.05
CA TYR A 100 9.39 10.04 -10.15
C TYR A 100 9.40 10.89 -11.41
N THR A 101 10.53 10.89 -12.11
CA THR A 101 10.68 11.55 -13.40
C THR A 101 10.21 10.65 -14.54
N ASP A 102 10.01 11.26 -15.71
CA ASP A 102 9.60 10.52 -16.90
C ASP A 102 10.71 9.59 -17.41
N GLU A 103 11.98 9.98 -17.25
CA GLU A 103 13.13 9.16 -17.58
C GLU A 103 13.22 7.91 -16.71
N GLU A 104 12.88 8.03 -15.41
CA GLU A 104 12.88 6.90 -14.48
C GLU A 104 11.77 5.90 -14.73
N MET A 105 10.61 6.39 -15.20
CA MET A 105 9.39 5.60 -15.33
C MET A 105 9.09 5.17 -16.77
N GLY A 106 9.69 5.83 -17.74
CA GLY A 106 9.57 5.51 -19.16
C GLY A 106 8.33 6.10 -19.86
N ILE A 107 8.19 5.70 -21.11
CA ILE A 107 7.26 6.33 -22.07
C ILE A 107 5.78 6.26 -21.66
N GLU A 108 5.36 5.16 -21.02
CA GLU A 108 3.96 5.01 -20.62
C GLU A 108 3.59 5.98 -19.48
N TRP A 109 4.53 6.29 -18.60
CA TRP A 109 4.35 7.27 -17.54
C TRP A 109 4.14 8.67 -18.10
N SER A 110 4.97 9.06 -19.07
CA SER A 110 4.83 10.33 -19.80
C SER A 110 3.51 10.39 -20.56
N TYR A 111 3.13 9.29 -21.20
CA TYR A 111 1.86 9.18 -21.93
C TYR A 111 0.66 9.39 -21.00
N LEU A 112 0.66 8.75 -19.81
CA LEU A 112 -0.37 8.94 -18.80
C LEU A 112 -0.49 10.40 -18.33
N LYS A 113 0.65 11.09 -18.13
CA LYS A 113 0.65 12.51 -17.77
C LYS A 113 0.05 13.40 -18.86
N GLU A 114 0.38 13.13 -20.12
CA GLU A 114 -0.03 13.94 -21.25
C GLU A 114 -1.50 13.73 -21.64
N PHE A 115 -1.92 12.46 -21.74
CA PHE A 115 -3.25 12.11 -22.27
C PHE A 115 -4.28 11.77 -21.20
N GLY A 116 -3.85 11.47 -19.99
CA GLY A 116 -4.74 11.13 -18.89
C GLY A 116 -5.31 9.70 -18.95
N TYR A 117 -4.87 8.87 -19.89
CA TYR A 117 -5.28 7.48 -20.09
C TYR A 117 -4.07 6.61 -20.42
N PRO A 118 -4.10 5.29 -20.10
CA PRO A 118 -3.10 4.36 -20.59
C PRO A 118 -3.08 4.34 -22.13
N SER A 119 -1.92 4.10 -22.72
CA SER A 119 -1.84 3.83 -24.17
C SER A 119 -2.66 2.58 -24.52
N MET A 120 -3.08 2.45 -25.77
CA MET A 120 -3.83 1.28 -26.23
C MET A 120 -3.02 -0.02 -26.03
N GLU A 121 -1.72 0.04 -26.25
CA GLU A 121 -0.82 -1.08 -26.05
C GLU A 121 -0.77 -1.49 -24.57
N HIS A 122 -0.56 -0.52 -23.67
CA HIS A 122 -0.53 -0.78 -22.24
C HIS A 122 -1.88 -1.27 -21.70
N PHE A 123 -2.98 -0.72 -22.21
CA PHE A 123 -4.32 -1.18 -21.85
C PHE A 123 -4.55 -2.65 -22.24
N GLN A 124 -4.05 -3.07 -23.40
CA GLN A 124 -4.11 -4.48 -23.82
C GLN A 124 -3.26 -5.37 -22.90
N VAL A 125 -2.09 -4.91 -22.47
CA VAL A 125 -1.24 -5.62 -21.50
C VAL A 125 -1.96 -5.76 -20.15
N MET A 126 -2.54 -4.68 -19.62
CA MET A 126 -3.32 -4.72 -18.38
C MET A 126 -4.49 -5.73 -18.48
N ARG A 127 -5.18 -5.75 -19.61
CA ARG A 127 -6.30 -6.66 -19.86
C ARG A 127 -5.84 -8.13 -19.97
N SER A 128 -4.77 -8.40 -20.71
CA SER A 128 -4.23 -9.75 -20.90
C SER A 128 -3.68 -10.34 -19.59
N ASN A 129 -3.13 -9.51 -18.73
CA ASN A 129 -2.66 -9.91 -17.40
C ASN A 129 -3.77 -9.97 -16.32
N ASN A 130 -5.03 -9.84 -16.73
CA ASN A 130 -6.18 -9.84 -15.82
C ASN A 130 -6.18 -8.73 -14.74
N MET A 131 -5.38 -7.69 -14.88
CA MET A 131 -5.31 -6.57 -13.91
C MET A 131 -6.62 -5.80 -13.79
N LEU A 132 -7.47 -5.88 -14.80
CA LEU A 132 -8.76 -5.19 -14.85
C LEU A 132 -9.91 -6.05 -14.34
N ARG A 133 -9.63 -7.28 -13.90
CA ARG A 133 -10.67 -8.14 -13.33
C ARG A 133 -11.32 -7.52 -12.10
N ASP A 134 -12.57 -7.87 -11.93
CA ASP A 134 -13.33 -7.63 -10.72
C ASP A 134 -12.92 -8.66 -9.66
N VAL A 135 -12.10 -8.24 -8.73
CA VAL A 135 -11.56 -9.07 -7.63
C VAL A 135 -11.85 -8.39 -6.31
N GLU A 136 -12.01 -9.18 -5.27
CA GLU A 136 -12.33 -8.65 -3.94
C GLU A 136 -11.15 -7.98 -3.25
N TYR A 137 -9.95 -8.48 -3.50
CA TYR A 137 -8.71 -8.05 -2.82
C TYR A 137 -7.69 -7.49 -3.80
N ALA A 138 -6.65 -6.84 -3.26
CA ALA A 138 -5.47 -6.46 -4.03
C ALA A 138 -4.80 -7.69 -4.62
N GLN A 139 -4.32 -7.56 -5.85
CA GLN A 139 -3.60 -8.64 -6.55
C GLN A 139 -2.25 -8.17 -7.05
N LEU A 140 -1.27 -9.06 -6.96
CA LEU A 140 0.04 -8.86 -7.55
C LEU A 140 0.05 -9.35 -9.01
N PHE A 141 0.64 -8.56 -9.88
CA PHE A 141 0.81 -8.83 -11.30
C PHE A 141 2.27 -8.66 -11.69
N ALA A 142 2.80 -9.59 -12.48
CA ALA A 142 4.07 -9.41 -13.15
C ALA A 142 3.83 -8.68 -14.48
N PHE A 143 4.43 -7.52 -14.65
CA PHE A 143 4.46 -6.84 -15.93
C PHE A 143 5.52 -7.50 -16.81
N THR A 144 5.09 -8.09 -17.89
CA THR A 144 5.78 -8.62 -19.09
C THR A 144 7.22 -9.17 -18.97
N LYS A 145 7.56 -10.04 -19.94
CA LYS A 145 8.85 -10.74 -20.08
C LYS A 145 10.10 -9.84 -20.17
N ASN A 146 9.93 -8.55 -20.43
CA ASN A 146 11.03 -7.60 -20.64
C ASN A 146 11.11 -6.50 -19.58
N ASP A 147 10.08 -6.30 -18.77
CA ASP A 147 10.06 -5.35 -17.67
C ASP A 147 9.74 -6.14 -16.40
N SER A 148 10.74 -6.32 -15.55
CA SER A 148 10.68 -7.13 -14.34
C SER A 148 9.90 -6.47 -13.20
N SER A 149 9.18 -5.39 -13.49
CA SER A 149 8.39 -4.66 -12.50
C SER A 149 7.11 -5.43 -12.19
N ASN A 150 6.88 -5.73 -10.93
CA ASN A 150 5.59 -6.20 -10.46
C ASN A 150 4.67 -4.99 -10.21
N ALA A 151 3.38 -5.22 -10.24
CA ALA A 151 2.40 -4.23 -9.83
C ALA A 151 1.38 -4.86 -8.89
N MET A 152 0.96 -4.10 -7.92
CA MET A 152 -0.19 -4.43 -7.08
C MET A 152 -1.37 -3.60 -7.55
N SER A 153 -2.51 -4.22 -7.79
CA SER A 153 -3.73 -3.54 -8.22
C SER A 153 -4.90 -3.88 -7.30
N SER A 154 -5.57 -2.85 -6.82
CA SER A 154 -6.75 -2.97 -5.95
C SER A 154 -7.92 -2.21 -6.56
N PRO A 155 -9.10 -2.82 -6.72
CA PRO A 155 -10.29 -2.10 -7.15
C PRO A 155 -10.82 -1.22 -6.02
N ILE A 156 -11.28 -0.02 -6.37
CA ILE A 156 -11.99 0.88 -5.47
C ILE A 156 -13.48 0.71 -5.76
N ARG A 157 -14.25 0.36 -4.74
CA ARG A 157 -15.68 0.05 -4.87
C ARG A 157 -16.53 1.08 -4.16
N PHE A 158 -17.65 1.36 -4.75
CA PHE A 158 -18.77 2.02 -4.10
C PHE A 158 -20.00 1.14 -4.27
N ARG A 159 -20.52 0.62 -3.15
CA ARG A 159 -21.48 -0.49 -3.15
C ARG A 159 -20.88 -1.66 -3.96
N ASP A 160 -21.61 -2.25 -4.88
CA ASP A 160 -21.15 -3.40 -5.67
C ASP A 160 -20.50 -3.03 -7.01
N LYS A 161 -20.18 -1.74 -7.23
CA LYS A 161 -19.61 -1.25 -8.48
C LYS A 161 -18.17 -0.79 -8.31
N ILE A 162 -17.29 -1.20 -9.22
CA ILE A 162 -15.93 -0.66 -9.31
C ILE A 162 -16.07 0.78 -9.85
N CYS A 163 -15.64 1.75 -9.05
CA CYS A 163 -15.63 3.16 -9.39
C CYS A 163 -14.20 3.71 -9.64
N GLY A 164 -13.20 2.90 -9.39
CA GLY A 164 -11.81 3.26 -9.61
C GLY A 164 -10.87 2.09 -9.34
N ARG A 165 -9.57 2.35 -9.47
CA ARG A 165 -8.51 1.39 -9.23
C ARG A 165 -7.25 2.08 -8.72
N LEU A 166 -6.68 1.55 -7.66
CA LEU A 166 -5.36 1.92 -7.18
C LEU A 166 -4.34 0.91 -7.71
N ILE A 167 -3.24 1.41 -8.26
CA ILE A 167 -2.13 0.59 -8.73
C ILE A 167 -0.86 1.10 -8.07
N VAL A 168 -0.08 0.19 -7.50
CA VAL A 168 1.26 0.46 -6.96
C VAL A 168 2.25 -0.34 -7.80
N LEU A 169 3.28 0.33 -8.33
CA LEU A 169 4.33 -0.32 -9.14
C LEU A 169 5.51 -0.67 -8.24
N GLU A 170 6.06 -1.87 -8.38
CA GLU A 170 7.26 -2.27 -7.65
C GLU A 170 8.50 -1.64 -8.29
N LYS A 171 9.07 -0.62 -7.65
CA LYS A 171 10.27 0.08 -8.13
C LYS A 171 11.33 0.20 -7.05
N ASP A 172 11.10 1.04 -6.07
CA ASP A 172 12.11 1.35 -5.04
C ASP A 172 12.09 0.35 -3.90
N ARG A 173 10.92 -0.20 -3.59
CA ARG A 173 10.73 -1.21 -2.56
C ARG A 173 10.06 -2.45 -3.14
N LYS A 174 10.66 -3.62 -2.88
CA LYS A 174 10.06 -4.91 -3.22
C LYS A 174 8.79 -5.15 -2.41
N PHE A 175 7.77 -5.71 -3.05
CA PHE A 175 6.58 -6.14 -2.35
C PHE A 175 6.87 -7.32 -1.43
N ASN A 176 6.22 -7.35 -0.32
CA ASN A 176 6.27 -8.45 0.65
C ASN A 176 4.85 -8.93 0.97
N GLN A 177 4.76 -9.98 1.78
CA GLN A 177 3.48 -10.61 2.10
C GLN A 177 2.51 -9.70 2.87
N GLY A 178 3.00 -8.67 3.53
CA GLY A 178 2.17 -7.70 4.27
C GLY A 178 1.62 -6.55 3.41
N ASP A 179 2.00 -6.48 2.12
CA ASP A 179 1.54 -5.41 1.22
C ASP A 179 0.24 -5.78 0.48
N VAL A 180 -0.23 -7.03 0.56
CA VAL A 180 -1.37 -7.60 -0.21
C VAL A 180 -2.59 -7.78 0.67
#